data_7923034885af559fc2645a061ddeea8b
#
_entry.id   7923034885af559fc2645a061ddeea8b
#
_cell.length_a   1.000
_cell.length_b   1.000
_cell.length_c   1.000
_cell.angle_alpha   90.00
_cell.angle_beta   90.00
_cell.angle_gamma   90.00
#
_symmetry.space_group_name_H-M   'P 1'
#
loop_
_entity.id
_entity.type
_entity.pdbx_description
1 polymer ?
#
loop_
_entity_poly.entity_id
_entity_poly.type
_entity_poly.pdbx_seq_one_letter_code
_entity_poly.pdbx_strand_id
1 'polypeptide(L)'
;LHWEDFGTTNAHRMLTKYRDEICTFNDDIQGTAAVVLAAILAGVDVTGLTLDDHRVCVFGAGSAGIGIANLIRDTMLRTGASETEEEAYARFYPIGINGLYIDDQPELLAFQRPYARSRAEVRHWAVADPDHITLEDVFRNVHPTILIGTSTRGGAFTREIVEEMASYCTRPI
;
A
#
# COMPACT_ATOMS: atom_id res chain seq x y z
N LEU A 1 11.32 -10.08 -21.96
CA LEU A 1 12.37 -9.80 -20.95
C LEU A 1 11.78 -9.86 -19.56
N HIS A 2 12.47 -10.51 -18.65
CA HIS A 2 12.11 -10.58 -17.22
C HIS A 2 13.09 -9.68 -16.44
N TRP A 3 12.53 -8.68 -15.77
CA TRP A 3 13.28 -7.71 -14.96
C TRP A 3 13.19 -8.10 -13.49
N GLU A 4 14.30 -8.08 -12.77
CA GLU A 4 14.39 -8.38 -11.35
C GLU A 4 15.58 -7.66 -10.71
N ASP A 5 15.49 -7.35 -9.41
CA ASP A 5 16.55 -6.75 -8.61
C ASP A 5 17.02 -5.35 -9.05
N PHE A 6 16.16 -4.59 -9.70
CA PHE A 6 16.45 -3.18 -10.01
C PHE A 6 16.01 -2.24 -8.90
N GLY A 7 16.85 -1.25 -8.58
CA GLY A 7 16.46 -0.22 -7.61
C GLY A 7 15.18 0.51 -8.04
N THR A 8 14.38 0.93 -7.05
CA THR A 8 13.01 1.43 -7.17
C THR A 8 12.77 2.37 -8.38
N THR A 9 13.60 3.39 -8.54
CA THR A 9 13.47 4.37 -9.63
C THR A 9 13.70 3.74 -11.01
N ASN A 10 14.70 2.85 -11.12
CA ASN A 10 15.03 2.19 -12.38
C ASN A 10 13.97 1.14 -12.75
N ALA A 11 13.48 0.36 -11.81
CA ALA A 11 12.44 -0.65 -12.04
C ALA A 11 11.19 -0.02 -12.67
N HIS A 12 10.66 1.05 -12.07
CA HIS A 12 9.51 1.78 -12.61
C HIS A 12 9.79 2.43 -13.97
N ARG A 13 10.95 3.08 -14.12
CA ARG A 13 11.33 3.74 -15.39
C ARG A 13 11.42 2.73 -16.54
N MET A 14 12.02 1.57 -16.30
CA MET A 14 12.17 0.53 -17.31
C MET A 14 10.81 -0.08 -17.66
N LEU A 15 10.01 -0.44 -16.68
CA LEU A 15 8.68 -0.98 -16.91
C LEU A 15 7.81 0.01 -17.69
N THR A 16 7.74 1.27 -17.28
CA THR A 16 6.94 2.29 -17.96
C THR A 16 7.40 2.52 -19.40
N LYS A 17 8.72 2.50 -19.65
CA LYS A 17 9.26 2.74 -20.99
C LYS A 17 8.98 1.59 -21.94
N TYR A 18 9.12 0.34 -21.50
CA TYR A 18 9.17 -0.82 -22.41
C TYR A 18 7.92 -1.70 -22.40
N ARG A 19 6.98 -1.50 -21.46
CA ARG A 19 5.81 -2.37 -21.32
C ARG A 19 4.95 -2.53 -22.57
N ASP A 20 4.90 -1.47 -23.38
CA ASP A 20 4.09 -1.43 -24.60
C ASP A 20 4.94 -1.57 -25.88
N GLU A 21 6.28 -1.61 -25.77
CA GLU A 21 7.20 -1.73 -26.90
C GLU A 21 7.70 -3.16 -27.12
N ILE A 22 7.93 -3.90 -26.03
CA ILE A 22 8.45 -5.28 -26.07
C ILE A 22 7.75 -6.17 -25.04
N CYS A 23 7.72 -7.47 -25.31
CA CYS A 23 7.25 -8.45 -24.33
C CYS A 23 8.16 -8.42 -23.10
N THR A 24 7.70 -7.78 -22.04
CA THR A 24 8.47 -7.55 -20.81
C THR A 24 7.61 -7.71 -19.56
N PHE A 25 8.25 -8.08 -18.47
CA PHE A 25 7.65 -8.33 -17.17
C PHE A 25 8.65 -7.94 -16.08
N ASN A 26 8.20 -7.21 -15.08
CA ASN A 26 8.99 -6.90 -13.90
C ASN A 26 8.44 -7.68 -12.70
N ASP A 27 9.24 -8.59 -12.16
CA ASP A 27 8.81 -9.49 -11.10
C ASP A 27 8.62 -8.76 -9.76
N ASP A 28 9.53 -7.85 -9.42
CA ASP A 28 9.46 -7.06 -8.19
C ASP A 28 8.20 -6.19 -8.10
N ILE A 29 7.66 -5.76 -9.26
CA ILE A 29 6.47 -4.91 -9.33
C ILE A 29 5.22 -5.74 -9.64
N GLN A 30 5.25 -6.56 -10.69
CA GLN A 30 4.07 -7.24 -11.24
C GLN A 30 3.87 -8.64 -10.65
N GLY A 31 4.95 -9.44 -10.52
CA GLY A 31 4.88 -10.79 -9.98
C GLY A 31 4.52 -10.80 -8.50
N THR A 32 5.26 -10.03 -7.70
CA THR A 32 4.97 -9.84 -6.28
C THR A 32 3.56 -9.32 -6.05
N ALA A 33 3.11 -8.35 -6.87
CA ALA A 33 1.75 -7.82 -6.76
C ALA A 33 0.69 -8.89 -7.02
N ALA A 34 0.88 -9.75 -8.04
CA ALA A 34 -0.07 -10.80 -8.38
C ALA A 34 -0.22 -11.84 -7.26
N VAL A 35 0.89 -12.27 -6.66
CA VAL A 35 0.89 -13.25 -5.56
C VAL A 35 0.22 -12.67 -4.31
N VAL A 36 0.56 -11.42 -3.95
CA VAL A 36 -0.02 -10.76 -2.77
C VAL A 36 -1.52 -10.49 -2.98
N LEU A 37 -1.93 -10.02 -4.17
CA LEU A 37 -3.36 -9.83 -4.46
C LEU A 37 -4.13 -11.15 -4.34
N ALA A 38 -3.60 -12.26 -4.85
CA ALA A 38 -4.26 -13.56 -4.72
C ALA A 38 -4.49 -13.96 -3.25
N ALA A 39 -3.49 -13.73 -2.39
CA ALA A 39 -3.60 -13.98 -0.95
C ALA A 39 -4.65 -13.05 -0.29
N ILE A 40 -4.65 -11.75 -0.66
CA ILE A 40 -5.61 -10.77 -0.14
C ILE A 40 -7.04 -11.16 -0.55
N LEU A 41 -7.28 -11.50 -1.82
CA LEU A 41 -8.61 -11.89 -2.29
C LEU A 41 -9.14 -13.13 -1.57
N ALA A 42 -8.28 -14.12 -1.33
CA ALA A 42 -8.64 -15.28 -0.51
C ALA A 42 -8.97 -14.89 0.95
N GLY A 43 -8.21 -13.94 1.52
CA GLY A 43 -8.51 -13.39 2.85
C GLY A 43 -9.83 -12.63 2.88
N VAL A 44 -10.08 -11.77 1.90
CA VAL A 44 -11.32 -10.99 1.76
C VAL A 44 -12.54 -11.92 1.66
N ASP A 45 -12.47 -12.98 0.85
CA ASP A 45 -13.53 -13.98 0.73
C ASP A 45 -13.89 -14.60 2.10
N VAL A 46 -12.88 -14.89 2.92
CA VAL A 46 -13.08 -15.42 4.28
C VAL A 46 -13.72 -14.39 5.23
N THR A 47 -13.53 -13.09 5.01
CA THR A 47 -14.14 -12.04 5.86
C THR A 47 -15.63 -11.87 5.58
N GLY A 48 -16.10 -12.20 4.38
CA GLY A 48 -17.47 -11.94 3.91
C GLY A 48 -17.71 -10.46 3.57
N LEU A 49 -16.65 -9.65 3.50
CA LEU A 49 -16.68 -8.24 3.11
C LEU A 49 -16.25 -8.10 1.64
N THR A 50 -16.37 -6.90 1.10
CA THR A 50 -15.82 -6.55 -0.22
C THR A 50 -14.44 -5.90 -0.08
N LEU A 51 -13.68 -5.84 -1.17
CA LEU A 51 -12.30 -5.34 -1.12
C LEU A 51 -12.22 -3.86 -0.69
N ASP A 52 -13.20 -3.04 -1.02
CA ASP A 52 -13.29 -1.62 -0.66
C ASP A 52 -13.80 -1.36 0.77
N ASP A 53 -14.32 -2.37 1.46
CA ASP A 53 -14.60 -2.27 2.91
C ASP A 53 -13.32 -2.24 3.74
N HIS A 54 -12.21 -2.64 3.13
CA HIS A 54 -10.92 -2.73 3.81
C HIS A 54 -10.11 -1.43 3.74
N ARG A 55 -9.33 -1.18 4.79
CA ARG A 55 -8.28 -0.15 4.84
C ARG A 55 -6.93 -0.83 4.77
N VAL A 56 -6.15 -0.46 3.75
CA VAL A 56 -4.90 -1.14 3.38
C VAL A 56 -3.70 -0.32 3.84
N CYS A 57 -2.97 -0.82 4.83
CA CYS A 57 -1.68 -0.26 5.22
C CYS A 57 -0.56 -0.98 4.47
N VAL A 58 0.28 -0.22 3.76
CA VAL A 58 1.44 -0.74 3.02
C VAL A 58 2.71 -0.24 3.68
N PHE A 59 3.34 -1.10 4.49
CA PHE A 59 4.61 -0.79 5.16
C PHE A 59 5.81 -1.19 4.29
N GLY A 60 6.50 -0.19 3.75
CA GLY A 60 7.53 -0.34 2.71
C GLY A 60 7.00 0.00 1.32
N ALA A 61 6.37 1.17 1.17
CA ALA A 61 5.72 1.62 -0.06
C ALA A 61 6.71 2.03 -1.17
N GLY A 62 7.72 1.18 -1.44
CA GLY A 62 8.64 1.24 -2.58
C GLY A 62 8.03 0.64 -3.85
N SER A 63 8.88 0.07 -4.72
CA SER A 63 8.43 -0.54 -5.99
C SER A 63 7.41 -1.64 -5.78
N ALA A 64 7.72 -2.63 -4.95
CA ALA A 64 6.83 -3.75 -4.67
C ALA A 64 5.55 -3.29 -3.96
N GLY A 65 5.67 -2.48 -2.90
CA GLY A 65 4.51 -2.01 -2.14
C GLY A 65 3.53 -1.19 -2.98
N ILE A 66 4.01 -0.27 -3.81
CA ILE A 66 3.13 0.49 -4.72
C ILE A 66 2.65 -0.38 -5.90
N GLY A 67 3.46 -1.34 -6.37
CA GLY A 67 3.01 -2.32 -7.35
C GLY A 67 1.80 -3.13 -6.87
N ILE A 68 1.86 -3.58 -5.62
CA ILE A 68 0.75 -4.28 -4.95
C ILE A 68 -0.47 -3.33 -4.82
N ALA A 69 -0.26 -2.11 -4.32
CA ALA A 69 -1.33 -1.12 -4.17
C ALA A 69 -2.02 -0.80 -5.51
N ASN A 70 -1.26 -0.65 -6.60
CA ASN A 70 -1.80 -0.46 -7.96
C ASN A 70 -2.71 -1.62 -8.37
N LEU A 71 -2.26 -2.86 -8.17
CA LEU A 71 -3.05 -4.02 -8.59
C LEU A 71 -4.31 -4.21 -7.74
N ILE A 72 -4.26 -3.90 -6.44
CA ILE A 72 -5.44 -3.89 -5.57
C ILE A 72 -6.42 -2.80 -6.03
N ARG A 73 -5.95 -1.55 -6.24
CA ARG A 73 -6.76 -0.44 -6.76
C ARG A 73 -7.43 -0.81 -8.09
N ASP A 74 -6.66 -1.31 -9.06
CA ASP A 74 -7.18 -1.70 -10.38
C ASP A 74 -8.23 -2.82 -10.25
N THR A 75 -8.09 -3.67 -9.25
CA THR A 75 -9.07 -4.71 -8.96
C THR A 75 -10.34 -4.13 -8.35
N MET A 76 -10.25 -3.18 -7.41
CA MET A 76 -11.41 -2.45 -6.87
C MET A 76 -12.23 -1.80 -7.99
N LEU A 77 -11.58 -1.07 -8.88
CA LEU A 77 -12.23 -0.42 -10.03
C LEU A 77 -12.85 -1.43 -11.00
N ARG A 78 -12.12 -2.47 -11.35
CA ARG A 78 -12.57 -3.48 -12.32
C ARG A 78 -13.73 -4.33 -11.82
N THR A 79 -13.82 -4.57 -10.51
CA THR A 79 -14.91 -5.35 -9.90
C THR A 79 -16.09 -4.46 -9.51
N GLY A 80 -15.96 -3.14 -9.61
CA GLY A 80 -16.98 -2.17 -9.18
C GLY A 80 -17.07 -2.02 -7.66
N ALA A 81 -16.04 -2.47 -6.93
CA ALA A 81 -15.94 -2.25 -5.49
C ALA A 81 -15.73 -0.76 -5.18
N SER A 82 -14.99 -0.03 -6.02
CA SER A 82 -14.90 1.43 -6.01
C SER A 82 -15.34 1.97 -7.35
N GLU A 83 -16.09 3.09 -7.36
CA GLU A 83 -16.59 3.71 -8.58
C GLU A 83 -15.56 4.64 -9.23
N THR A 84 -14.71 5.26 -8.43
CA THR A 84 -13.70 6.23 -8.87
C THR A 84 -12.29 5.87 -8.37
N GLU A 85 -11.27 6.41 -9.03
CA GLU A 85 -9.89 6.26 -8.58
C GLU A 85 -9.68 6.91 -7.20
N GLU A 86 -10.30 8.06 -6.93
CA GLU A 86 -10.20 8.75 -5.66
C GLU A 86 -10.73 7.89 -4.51
N GLU A 87 -11.87 7.23 -4.71
CA GLU A 87 -12.42 6.30 -3.72
C GLU A 87 -11.47 5.13 -3.46
N ALA A 88 -10.93 4.54 -4.52
CA ALA A 88 -9.97 3.47 -4.39
C ALA A 88 -8.68 3.94 -3.69
N TYR A 89 -8.08 5.08 -4.07
CA TYR A 89 -6.89 5.63 -3.41
C TYR A 89 -7.14 5.95 -1.93
N ALA A 90 -8.36 6.36 -1.57
CA ALA A 90 -8.72 6.67 -0.19
C ALA A 90 -8.62 5.47 0.76
N ARG A 91 -8.53 4.25 0.24
CA ARG A 91 -8.37 3.02 1.05
C ARG A 91 -6.93 2.73 1.47
N PHE A 92 -5.94 3.44 0.92
CA PHE A 92 -4.52 3.13 1.13
C PHE A 92 -3.83 4.10 2.09
N TYR A 93 -2.94 3.54 2.91
CA TYR A 93 -2.09 4.24 3.87
C TYR A 93 -0.65 3.73 3.70
N PRO A 94 0.09 4.27 2.69
CA PRO A 94 1.44 3.83 2.40
C PRO A 94 2.45 4.47 3.35
N ILE A 95 3.35 3.66 3.89
CA ILE A 95 4.41 4.08 4.79
C ILE A 95 5.76 3.79 4.14
N GLY A 96 6.55 4.83 3.99
CA GLY A 96 7.92 4.77 3.51
C GLY A 96 8.95 4.93 4.63
N ILE A 97 10.19 5.25 4.23
CA ILE A 97 11.28 5.45 5.18
C ILE A 97 11.06 6.67 6.08
N ASN A 98 10.37 7.70 5.58
CA ASN A 98 10.06 8.94 6.29
C ASN A 98 8.65 8.94 6.90
N GLY A 99 8.05 7.77 7.11
CA GLY A 99 6.68 7.63 7.65
C GLY A 99 5.61 7.56 6.56
N LEU A 100 4.36 7.87 6.96
CA LEU A 100 3.20 7.91 6.07
C LEU A 100 3.43 8.91 4.93
N TYR A 101 3.06 8.52 3.70
CA TYR A 101 3.14 9.44 2.56
C TYR A 101 2.07 10.53 2.68
N ILE A 102 2.52 11.79 2.63
CA ILE A 102 1.68 12.99 2.72
C ILE A 102 1.93 13.86 1.49
N ASP A 103 0.90 14.49 0.98
CA ASP A 103 0.87 15.20 -0.31
C ASP A 103 1.87 16.37 -0.43
N ASP A 104 2.27 16.96 0.69
CA ASP A 104 3.25 18.05 0.78
C ASP A 104 4.72 17.60 0.88
N GLN A 105 5.00 16.29 0.92
CA GLN A 105 6.36 15.74 0.94
C GLN A 105 7.02 15.89 -0.44
N PRO A 106 8.13 16.66 -0.57
CA PRO A 106 8.76 16.92 -1.86
C PRO A 106 9.48 15.71 -2.48
N GLU A 107 9.93 14.76 -1.63
CA GLU A 107 10.72 13.60 -2.03
C GLU A 107 9.87 12.46 -2.63
N LEU A 108 8.55 12.54 -2.59
CA LEU A 108 7.70 11.52 -3.16
C LEU A 108 7.88 11.39 -4.67
N LEU A 109 8.13 10.17 -5.11
CA LEU A 109 8.23 9.83 -6.52
C LEU A 109 6.86 9.91 -7.20
N ALA A 110 6.84 10.16 -8.51
CA ALA A 110 5.60 10.35 -9.27
C ALA A 110 4.58 9.23 -9.08
N PHE A 111 5.04 7.97 -9.02
CA PHE A 111 4.15 6.81 -8.84
C PHE A 111 3.65 6.62 -7.40
N GLN A 112 4.24 7.30 -6.41
CA GLN A 112 3.83 7.28 -5.00
C GLN A 112 2.79 8.35 -4.69
N ARG A 113 2.88 9.51 -5.38
CA ARG A 113 2.02 10.68 -5.12
C ARG A 113 0.51 10.41 -5.11
N PRO A 114 -0.05 9.58 -6.00
CA PRO A 114 -1.49 9.29 -5.99
C PRO A 114 -1.98 8.64 -4.68
N TYR A 115 -1.09 7.98 -3.97
CA TYR A 115 -1.39 7.31 -2.70
C TYR A 115 -1.15 8.17 -1.46
N ALA A 116 -0.55 9.35 -1.62
CA ALA A 116 -0.25 10.24 -0.49
C ALA A 116 -1.56 10.75 0.15
N ARG A 117 -1.59 10.75 1.49
CA ARG A 117 -2.71 11.31 2.24
C ARG A 117 -2.62 12.82 2.28
N SER A 118 -3.76 13.48 2.28
CA SER A 118 -3.79 14.94 2.40
C SER A 118 -3.27 15.39 3.77
N ARG A 119 -2.41 16.40 3.82
CA ARG A 119 -2.00 17.05 5.08
C ARG A 119 -3.22 17.51 5.88
N ALA A 120 -4.26 17.97 5.21
CA ALA A 120 -5.49 18.41 5.86
C ALA A 120 -6.23 17.27 6.59
N GLU A 121 -6.15 16.05 6.09
CA GLU A 121 -6.73 14.87 6.71
C GLU A 121 -5.97 14.48 7.98
N VAL A 122 -4.64 14.37 7.88
CA VAL A 122 -3.81 13.85 8.98
C VAL A 122 -3.53 14.86 10.09
N ARG A 123 -3.76 16.17 9.88
CA ARG A 123 -3.49 17.24 10.86
C ARG A 123 -4.25 17.08 12.18
N HIS A 124 -5.32 16.30 12.19
CA HIS A 124 -6.16 16.06 13.37
C HIS A 124 -5.79 14.76 14.09
N TRP A 125 -4.85 14.00 13.56
CA TRP A 125 -4.42 12.76 14.18
C TRP A 125 -3.61 13.03 15.44
N ALA A 126 -3.78 12.17 16.45
CA ALA A 126 -2.97 12.20 17.65
C ALA A 126 -1.63 11.52 17.37
N VAL A 127 -0.63 12.29 16.95
CA VAL A 127 0.71 11.82 16.60
C VAL A 127 1.78 12.57 17.39
N ALA A 128 2.92 11.93 17.62
CA ALA A 128 4.04 12.54 18.31
C ALA A 128 4.80 13.54 17.42
N ASP A 129 4.94 13.20 16.14
CA ASP A 129 5.61 14.02 15.12
C ASP A 129 4.75 14.07 13.85
N PRO A 130 4.12 15.23 13.54
CA PRO A 130 3.29 15.39 12.35
C PRO A 130 4.05 15.24 11.01
N ASP A 131 5.38 15.38 11.03
CA ASP A 131 6.23 15.24 9.84
C ASP A 131 6.80 13.82 9.69
N HIS A 132 6.64 12.98 10.71
CA HIS A 132 7.04 11.57 10.68
C HIS A 132 5.97 10.66 11.31
N ILE A 133 4.84 10.50 10.63
CA ILE A 133 3.73 9.64 11.08
C ILE A 133 4.13 8.17 10.94
N THR A 134 4.20 7.47 12.05
CA THR A 134 4.70 6.09 12.14
C THR A 134 3.62 5.05 11.80
N LEU A 135 4.03 3.77 11.74
CA LEU A 135 3.10 2.65 11.60
C LEU A 135 2.10 2.59 12.76
N GLU A 136 2.57 2.78 13.97
CA GLU A 136 1.76 2.80 15.19
C GLU A 136 0.73 3.95 15.18
N ASP A 137 1.12 5.12 14.65
CA ASP A 137 0.21 6.25 14.51
C ASP A 137 -0.90 5.96 13.49
N VAL A 138 -0.56 5.31 12.37
CA VAL A 138 -1.55 4.87 11.38
C VAL A 138 -2.51 3.86 12.00
N PHE A 139 -2.02 2.90 12.76
CA PHE A 139 -2.88 1.92 13.43
C PHE A 139 -3.88 2.57 14.39
N ARG A 140 -3.42 3.51 15.25
CA ARG A 140 -4.29 4.22 16.20
C ARG A 140 -5.35 5.10 15.53
N ASN A 141 -5.04 5.72 14.40
CA ASN A 141 -5.94 6.70 13.77
C ASN A 141 -6.80 6.10 12.66
N VAL A 142 -6.35 5.04 11.99
CA VAL A 142 -7.00 4.47 10.79
C VAL A 142 -7.66 3.13 11.07
N HIS A 143 -7.09 2.32 11.97
CA HIS A 143 -7.47 0.94 12.18
C HIS A 143 -7.45 0.12 10.87
N PRO A 144 -6.27 -0.10 10.25
CA PRO A 144 -6.15 -0.87 9.01
C PRO A 144 -6.66 -2.31 9.20
N THR A 145 -7.26 -2.88 8.16
CA THR A 145 -7.77 -4.26 8.17
C THR A 145 -6.98 -5.19 7.26
N ILE A 146 -6.12 -4.61 6.39
CA ILE A 146 -5.11 -5.31 5.62
C ILE A 146 -3.76 -4.66 5.92
N LEU A 147 -2.75 -5.47 6.28
CA LEU A 147 -1.38 -5.02 6.54
C LEU A 147 -0.42 -5.75 5.61
N ILE A 148 0.26 -4.98 4.75
CA ILE A 148 1.21 -5.49 3.76
C ILE A 148 2.62 -5.04 4.15
N GLY A 149 3.55 -6.00 4.28
CA GLY A 149 4.95 -5.73 4.58
C GLY A 149 5.86 -5.99 3.40
N THR A 150 6.45 -4.92 2.87
CA THR A 150 7.44 -4.96 1.77
C THR A 150 8.69 -4.14 2.08
N SER A 151 8.89 -3.79 3.36
CA SER A 151 10.09 -3.07 3.80
C SER A 151 11.24 -4.03 4.07
N THR A 152 12.47 -3.54 3.98
CA THR A 152 13.66 -4.26 4.41
C THR A 152 13.87 -4.22 5.94
N ARG A 153 13.00 -3.54 6.68
CA ARG A 153 13.08 -3.38 8.13
C ARG A 153 12.48 -4.58 8.85
N GLY A 154 13.33 -5.47 9.34
CA GLY A 154 12.90 -6.60 10.16
C GLY A 154 12.30 -6.18 11.50
N GLY A 155 11.32 -6.94 12.01
CA GLY A 155 10.71 -6.73 13.33
C GLY A 155 9.77 -5.53 13.44
N ALA A 156 9.38 -4.90 12.33
CA ALA A 156 8.46 -3.77 12.34
C ALA A 156 7.03 -4.14 12.75
N PHE A 157 6.61 -5.37 12.48
CA PHE A 157 5.31 -5.89 12.92
C PHE A 157 5.48 -6.48 14.32
N THR A 158 5.41 -5.61 15.30
CA THR A 158 5.52 -6.00 16.69
C THR A 158 4.28 -6.74 17.18
N ARG A 159 4.40 -7.39 18.33
CA ARG A 159 3.26 -8.06 18.96
C ARG A 159 2.11 -7.08 19.24
N GLU A 160 2.45 -5.89 19.69
CA GLU A 160 1.49 -4.83 20.03
C GLU A 160 0.68 -4.41 18.80
N ILE A 161 1.30 -4.23 17.62
CA ILE A 161 0.61 -3.91 16.37
C ILE A 161 -0.36 -5.02 15.98
N VAL A 162 0.07 -6.29 16.08
CA VAL A 162 -0.79 -7.44 15.73
C VAL A 162 -1.96 -7.58 16.70
N GLU A 163 -1.73 -7.41 18.01
CA GLU A 163 -2.77 -7.44 19.03
C GLU A 163 -3.75 -6.26 18.88
N GLU A 164 -3.25 -5.07 18.55
CA GLU A 164 -4.09 -3.90 18.27
C GLU A 164 -4.98 -4.18 17.05
N MET A 165 -4.43 -4.67 15.95
CA MET A 165 -5.21 -5.03 14.76
C MET A 165 -6.30 -6.07 15.07
N ALA A 166 -5.97 -7.09 15.86
CA ALA A 166 -6.90 -8.13 16.28
C ALA A 166 -8.01 -7.59 17.22
N SER A 167 -7.78 -6.47 17.91
CA SER A 167 -8.75 -5.90 18.83
C SER A 167 -9.96 -5.28 18.14
N TYR A 168 -9.79 -4.75 16.94
CA TYR A 168 -10.86 -4.09 16.15
C TYR A 168 -11.21 -4.84 14.84
N CYS A 169 -10.41 -5.82 14.44
CA CYS A 169 -10.64 -6.59 13.23
C CYS A 169 -10.77 -8.08 13.56
N THR A 170 -11.96 -8.64 13.35
CA THR A 170 -12.22 -10.06 13.65
C THR A 170 -11.37 -11.01 12.81
N ARG A 171 -11.05 -10.61 11.58
CA ARG A 171 -10.24 -11.38 10.63
C ARG A 171 -9.27 -10.45 9.92
N PRO A 172 -8.13 -10.11 10.56
CA PRO A 172 -7.09 -9.31 9.93
C PRO A 172 -6.44 -10.06 8.76
N ILE A 173 -6.08 -9.32 7.72
CA ILE A 173 -5.39 -9.83 6.52
C ILE A 173 -4.00 -9.25 6.46
#